data_8f68549c96b346e8bfa1115d5e96539d
#
_entry.id   8f68549c96b346e8bfa1115d5e96539d
#
_cell.length_a   1.000
_cell.length_b   1.000
_cell.length_c   1.000
_cell.angle_alpha   90.00
_cell.angle_beta   90.00
_cell.angle_gamma   90.00
#
_symmetry.space_group_name_H-M   'P 1'
#
loop_
_entity.id
_entity.type
_entity.pdbx_description
1 polymer ?
#
loop_
_entity_poly.entity_id
_entity_poly.type
_entity_poly.pdbx_seq_one_letter_code
_entity_poly.pdbx_strand_id
1 'polypeptide(L)'
;MRPVRILVPGTSGRFRCGGLLVELQTARLLSRIAAVQVVTYRQREAEHPFFDDLLRQEPLEQILQAPPGAQPLWIVSWGFDVPQLLRRLRGRATAYHAHSSGYGFDLPPGVPVLAVSRNTLGYWGDRAPRNPLALVPNALEPQWLERGARSGGSRPIAVLVQQRKSSAYVLRQLVPALRARGLRVEVQSGWVEDLVDLFNSAAVVLYDSADYWRGRGVSEGFGLPPIEALACGCVLFSSLNHALADNLDPGRLGHQLGCGTLEADVERIAAAVADPAAWRCPESQLQALLASVAEEGLLERWSTALELVDQHWRRLEAGALPLRSPSPAALRLQQLLGRLAGRCRPIGWLAGRLGLIP
;
A
#
# COMPACT_ATOMS: atom_id res chain seq x y z
N MET A 1 -18.09 -14.47 11.19
CA MET A 1 -17.45 -13.31 10.54
C MET A 1 -18.52 -12.65 9.67
N ARG A 2 -18.62 -11.32 9.65
CA ARG A 2 -19.59 -10.61 8.81
C ARG A 2 -19.25 -10.71 7.33
N PRO A 3 -20.22 -10.61 6.40
CA PRO A 3 -19.94 -10.53 4.97
C PRO A 3 -19.05 -9.33 4.64
N VAL A 4 -18.18 -9.47 3.65
CA VAL A 4 -17.22 -8.43 3.25
C VAL A 4 -17.56 -7.95 1.83
N ARG A 5 -17.59 -6.64 1.63
CA ARG A 5 -17.78 -5.98 0.33
C ARG A 5 -16.58 -5.14 0.01
N ILE A 6 -15.85 -5.49 -1.03
CA ILE A 6 -14.66 -4.76 -1.48
C ILE A 6 -15.06 -3.81 -2.60
N LEU A 7 -14.93 -2.50 -2.37
CA LEU A 7 -15.26 -1.46 -3.34
C LEU A 7 -14.11 -1.19 -4.28
N VAL A 8 -14.34 -1.40 -5.59
CA VAL A 8 -13.39 -1.08 -6.65
C VAL A 8 -14.04 -0.18 -7.71
N PRO A 9 -13.29 0.67 -8.43
CA PRO A 9 -13.88 1.55 -9.44
C PRO A 9 -14.48 0.79 -10.64
N GLY A 10 -13.91 -0.35 -10.96
CA GLY A 10 -14.22 -1.31 -12.01
C GLY A 10 -13.11 -2.31 -12.10
N THR A 11 -13.31 -3.46 -12.77
CA THR A 11 -12.31 -4.53 -12.85
C THR A 11 -11.59 -4.59 -14.20
N SER A 12 -12.10 -3.89 -15.21
CA SER A 12 -11.62 -3.96 -16.59
C SER A 12 -10.71 -2.77 -17.00
N GLY A 13 -9.95 -2.98 -18.06
CA GLY A 13 -9.30 -1.98 -18.90
C GLY A 13 -8.55 -0.89 -18.14
N ARG A 14 -9.08 0.33 -18.16
CA ARG A 14 -8.46 1.54 -17.61
C ARG A 14 -8.21 1.53 -16.10
N PHE A 15 -8.85 0.63 -15.36
CA PHE A 15 -8.68 0.50 -13.91
C PHE A 15 -7.56 -0.48 -13.53
N ARG A 16 -7.03 -1.25 -14.48
CA ARG A 16 -5.98 -2.22 -14.22
C ARG A 16 -4.71 -1.55 -13.70
N CYS A 17 -4.40 -1.82 -12.45
CA CYS A 17 -3.19 -1.37 -11.77
C CYS A 17 -2.89 -2.29 -10.58
N GLY A 18 -1.70 -2.17 -10.00
CA GLY A 18 -1.31 -3.03 -8.86
C GLY A 18 -2.29 -2.98 -7.69
N GLY A 19 -2.86 -1.81 -7.37
CA GLY A 19 -3.86 -1.69 -6.30
C GLY A 19 -5.14 -2.48 -6.58
N LEU A 20 -5.64 -2.49 -7.83
CA LEU A 20 -6.80 -3.30 -8.20
C LEU A 20 -6.48 -4.81 -8.10
N LEU A 21 -5.33 -5.22 -8.61
CA LEU A 21 -4.92 -6.63 -8.55
C LEU A 21 -4.82 -7.13 -7.11
N VAL A 22 -4.29 -6.31 -6.21
CA VAL A 22 -4.26 -6.61 -4.77
C VAL A 22 -5.66 -6.75 -4.18
N GLU A 23 -6.62 -5.89 -4.55
CA GLU A 23 -7.99 -6.00 -4.06
C GLU A 23 -8.70 -7.27 -4.57
N LEU A 24 -8.48 -7.64 -5.84
CA LEU A 24 -9.02 -8.87 -6.40
C LEU A 24 -8.37 -10.12 -5.78
N GLN A 25 -7.06 -10.09 -5.54
CA GLN A 25 -6.34 -11.14 -4.78
C GLN A 25 -6.90 -11.24 -3.36
N THR A 26 -7.09 -10.11 -2.69
CA THR A 26 -7.69 -10.05 -1.36
C THR A 26 -9.10 -10.64 -1.34
N ALA A 27 -9.95 -10.29 -2.32
CA ALA A 27 -11.30 -10.85 -2.42
C ALA A 27 -11.27 -12.37 -2.57
N ARG A 28 -10.40 -12.90 -3.43
CA ARG A 28 -10.21 -14.34 -3.64
C ARG A 28 -9.73 -15.04 -2.36
N LEU A 29 -8.76 -14.47 -1.67
CA LEU A 29 -8.25 -15.06 -0.43
C LEU A 29 -9.28 -15.03 0.70
N LEU A 30 -9.95 -13.90 0.90
CA LEU A 30 -10.96 -13.74 1.93
C LEU A 30 -12.19 -14.62 1.70
N SER A 31 -12.51 -14.99 0.45
CA SER A 31 -13.63 -15.91 0.16
C SER A 31 -13.43 -17.30 0.78
N ARG A 32 -12.22 -17.64 1.23
CA ARG A 32 -11.92 -18.88 1.96
C ARG A 32 -12.37 -18.84 3.43
N ILE A 33 -12.62 -17.66 4.00
CA ILE A 33 -12.92 -17.47 5.42
C ILE A 33 -14.21 -16.65 5.67
N ALA A 34 -14.74 -15.96 4.67
CA ALA A 34 -15.96 -15.14 4.76
C ALA A 34 -16.73 -15.13 3.45
N ALA A 35 -18.00 -14.72 3.48
CA ALA A 35 -18.73 -14.36 2.28
C ALA A 35 -18.17 -13.03 1.74
N VAL A 36 -17.60 -13.03 0.53
CA VAL A 36 -16.97 -11.84 -0.07
C VAL A 36 -17.65 -11.47 -1.38
N GLN A 37 -17.83 -10.18 -1.59
CA GLN A 37 -18.40 -9.63 -2.81
C GLN A 37 -17.54 -8.44 -3.28
N VAL A 38 -17.06 -8.50 -4.52
CA VAL A 38 -16.47 -7.35 -5.21
C VAL A 38 -17.61 -6.47 -5.72
N VAL A 39 -17.57 -5.18 -5.41
CA VAL A 39 -18.61 -4.21 -5.76
C VAL A 39 -17.98 -3.07 -6.55
N THR A 40 -18.51 -2.80 -7.74
CA THR A 40 -18.03 -1.70 -8.58
C THR A 40 -18.80 -0.41 -8.31
N TYR A 41 -18.14 0.77 -8.42
CA TYR A 41 -18.78 2.06 -8.13
C TYR A 41 -18.64 3.14 -9.21
N ARG A 42 -17.73 2.97 -10.18
CA ARG A 42 -17.57 3.89 -11.31
C ARG A 42 -18.08 3.30 -12.61
N GLN A 43 -17.89 2.00 -12.80
CA GLN A 43 -18.29 1.28 -14.01
C GLN A 43 -19.20 0.12 -13.63
N ARG A 44 -20.35 0.01 -14.32
CA ARG A 44 -21.23 -1.15 -14.19
C ARG A 44 -20.64 -2.31 -14.98
N GLU A 45 -20.63 -3.47 -14.36
CA GLU A 45 -20.12 -4.71 -14.94
C GLU A 45 -21.13 -5.83 -14.62
N ALA A 46 -21.34 -6.74 -15.58
CA ALA A 46 -22.35 -7.79 -15.42
C ALA A 46 -22.06 -8.79 -14.29
N GLU A 47 -20.76 -8.99 -14.03
CA GLU A 47 -20.28 -9.98 -13.04
C GLU A 47 -20.27 -9.44 -11.60
N HIS A 48 -20.42 -8.12 -11.43
CA HIS A 48 -20.30 -7.46 -10.14
C HIS A 48 -21.49 -6.55 -9.84
N PRO A 49 -22.06 -6.61 -8.62
CA PRO A 49 -23.07 -5.65 -8.21
C PRO A 49 -22.52 -4.22 -8.24
N PHE A 50 -23.42 -3.29 -8.51
CA PHE A 50 -23.09 -1.88 -8.55
C PHE A 50 -23.43 -1.19 -7.23
N PHE A 51 -22.52 -0.37 -6.73
CA PHE A 51 -22.61 0.26 -5.42
C PHE A 51 -23.92 1.02 -5.17
N ASP A 52 -24.37 1.81 -6.14
CA ASP A 52 -25.61 2.59 -6.00
C ASP A 52 -26.86 1.72 -5.91
N ASP A 53 -26.85 0.57 -6.56
CA ASP A 53 -27.98 -0.36 -6.51
C ASP A 53 -28.08 -1.02 -5.13
N LEU A 54 -26.94 -1.45 -4.58
CA LEU A 54 -26.89 -2.02 -3.23
C LEU A 54 -27.32 -1.01 -2.17
N LEU A 55 -26.92 0.27 -2.28
CA LEU A 55 -27.36 1.31 -1.34
C LEU A 55 -28.87 1.58 -1.41
N ARG A 56 -29.49 1.43 -2.60
CA ARG A 56 -30.96 1.57 -2.76
C ARG A 56 -31.70 0.36 -2.22
N GLN A 57 -31.16 -0.84 -2.44
CA GLN A 57 -31.77 -2.09 -1.96
C GLN A 57 -31.69 -2.24 -0.44
N GLU A 58 -30.65 -1.68 0.16
CA GLU A 58 -30.38 -1.77 1.60
C GLU A 58 -30.35 -0.38 2.21
N PRO A 59 -31.51 0.28 2.42
CA PRO A 59 -31.56 1.62 3.03
C PRO A 59 -30.99 1.61 4.45
N LEU A 60 -30.44 2.75 4.88
CA LEU A 60 -29.73 2.84 6.15
C LEU A 60 -30.62 2.50 7.36
N GLU A 61 -31.90 2.85 7.29
CA GLU A 61 -32.88 2.56 8.36
C GLU A 61 -32.99 1.05 8.63
N GLN A 62 -33.01 0.22 7.59
CA GLN A 62 -33.03 -1.24 7.75
C GLN A 62 -31.71 -1.77 8.32
N ILE A 63 -30.59 -1.22 7.88
CA ILE A 63 -29.26 -1.60 8.38
C ILE A 63 -29.14 -1.30 9.87
N LEU A 64 -29.63 -0.14 10.33
CA LEU A 64 -29.56 0.26 11.73
C LEU A 64 -30.48 -0.54 12.67
N GLN A 65 -31.50 -1.21 12.10
CA GLN A 65 -32.38 -2.15 12.84
C GLN A 65 -31.82 -3.57 12.93
N ALA A 66 -30.79 -3.88 12.13
CA ALA A 66 -30.18 -5.21 12.14
C ALA A 66 -29.37 -5.43 13.45
N PRO A 67 -29.31 -6.67 13.96
CA PRO A 67 -28.51 -6.95 15.13
C PRO A 67 -27.02 -6.68 14.89
N PRO A 68 -26.26 -6.30 15.95
CA PRO A 68 -24.84 -6.05 15.82
C PRO A 68 -24.09 -7.21 15.13
N GLY A 69 -23.28 -6.88 14.13
CA GLY A 69 -22.54 -7.86 13.34
C GLY A 69 -23.28 -8.43 12.14
N ALA A 70 -24.56 -8.12 11.93
CA ALA A 70 -25.34 -8.63 10.77
C ALA A 70 -25.05 -7.84 9.48
N GLN A 71 -24.72 -6.56 9.56
CA GLN A 71 -24.44 -5.75 8.39
C GLN A 71 -23.09 -6.12 7.75
N PRO A 72 -22.95 -6.01 6.40
CA PRO A 72 -21.69 -6.27 5.73
C PRO A 72 -20.63 -5.22 6.08
N LEU A 73 -19.35 -5.64 6.09
CA LEU A 73 -18.21 -4.74 6.18
C LEU A 73 -17.86 -4.24 4.76
N TRP A 74 -17.84 -2.94 4.58
CA TRP A 74 -17.40 -2.30 3.36
C TRP A 74 -15.91 -1.95 3.45
N ILE A 75 -15.09 -2.49 2.55
CA ILE A 75 -13.68 -2.16 2.41
C ILE A 75 -13.54 -1.13 1.28
N VAL A 76 -12.97 0.03 1.61
CA VAL A 76 -12.73 1.15 0.70
C VAL A 76 -11.22 1.33 0.56
N SER A 77 -10.70 1.39 -0.68
CA SER A 77 -9.25 1.42 -0.90
C SER A 77 -8.75 2.47 -1.90
N TRP A 78 -9.62 2.99 -2.77
CA TRP A 78 -9.21 3.77 -3.92
C TRP A 78 -8.90 5.25 -3.60
N GLY A 79 -7.78 5.49 -2.94
CA GLY A 79 -7.11 6.77 -2.67
C GLY A 79 -7.98 8.02 -2.64
N PHE A 80 -8.01 8.76 -3.73
CA PHE A 80 -8.74 10.03 -3.81
C PHE A 80 -10.27 9.90 -3.71
N ASP A 81 -10.85 8.74 -3.96
CA ASP A 81 -12.29 8.51 -3.85
C ASP A 81 -12.74 8.20 -2.42
N VAL A 82 -11.81 7.84 -1.53
CA VAL A 82 -12.10 7.43 -0.15
C VAL A 82 -13.00 8.43 0.59
N PRO A 83 -12.76 9.75 0.58
CA PRO A 83 -13.62 10.69 1.29
C PRO A 83 -15.07 10.69 0.80
N GLN A 84 -15.28 10.54 -0.50
CA GLN A 84 -16.62 10.47 -1.09
C GLN A 84 -17.32 9.16 -0.74
N LEU A 85 -16.61 8.04 -0.85
CA LEU A 85 -17.15 6.72 -0.54
C LEU A 85 -17.51 6.60 0.95
N LEU A 86 -16.65 7.08 1.86
CA LEU A 86 -16.91 7.09 3.30
C LEU A 86 -18.12 7.95 3.66
N ARG A 87 -18.32 9.10 2.99
CA ARG A 87 -19.53 9.92 3.19
C ARG A 87 -20.80 9.17 2.81
N ARG A 88 -20.76 8.43 1.70
CA ARG A 88 -21.90 7.63 1.21
C ARG A 88 -22.17 6.40 2.08
N LEU A 89 -21.13 5.86 2.72
CA LEU A 89 -21.21 4.72 3.64
C LEU A 89 -21.45 5.11 5.10
N ARG A 90 -21.73 6.40 5.37
CA ARG A 90 -21.94 6.87 6.75
C ARG A 90 -23.01 6.04 7.46
N GLY A 91 -22.69 5.58 8.67
CA GLY A 91 -23.57 4.73 9.49
C GLY A 91 -23.47 3.24 9.15
N ARG A 92 -22.65 2.84 8.18
CA ARG A 92 -22.40 1.45 7.80
C ARG A 92 -21.03 1.00 8.29
N ALA A 93 -20.88 -0.28 8.59
CA ALA A 93 -19.58 -0.85 8.95
C ALA A 93 -18.61 -0.73 7.79
N THR A 94 -17.53 0.01 7.98
CA THR A 94 -16.58 0.37 6.93
C THR A 94 -15.15 0.27 7.43
N ALA A 95 -14.21 -0.17 6.60
CA ALA A 95 -12.77 -0.10 6.85
C ALA A 95 -12.07 0.51 5.64
N TYR A 96 -10.98 1.21 5.88
CA TYR A 96 -10.11 1.75 4.84
C TYR A 96 -8.89 0.85 4.65
N HIS A 97 -8.76 0.22 3.47
CA HIS A 97 -7.56 -0.51 3.08
C HIS A 97 -6.59 0.46 2.41
N ALA A 98 -5.55 0.82 3.13
CA ALA A 98 -4.66 1.93 2.79
C ALA A 98 -3.45 1.43 1.98
N HIS A 99 -3.53 1.51 0.64
CA HIS A 99 -2.46 1.13 -0.28
C HIS A 99 -1.34 2.18 -0.42
N SER A 100 -1.55 3.38 0.08
CA SER A 100 -0.59 4.49 0.00
C SER A 100 -0.94 5.55 1.03
N SER A 101 -0.13 6.60 1.13
CA SER A 101 -0.35 7.75 2.01
C SER A 101 -0.22 9.06 1.22
N GLY A 102 -0.54 10.19 1.85
CA GLY A 102 -0.36 11.51 1.22
C GLY A 102 -1.57 12.05 0.45
N TYR A 103 -2.70 11.35 0.42
CA TYR A 103 -3.91 11.80 -0.31
C TYR A 103 -4.57 13.07 0.24
N GLY A 104 -4.12 13.59 1.38
CA GLY A 104 -4.57 14.88 1.91
C GLY A 104 -5.94 14.90 2.58
N PHE A 105 -6.56 13.74 2.84
CA PHE A 105 -7.84 13.65 3.55
C PHE A 105 -7.66 13.18 5.00
N ASP A 106 -8.67 13.48 5.83
CA ASP A 106 -8.79 12.96 7.18
C ASP A 106 -9.86 11.88 7.22
N LEU A 107 -9.63 10.87 8.07
CA LEU A 107 -10.60 9.80 8.28
C LEU A 107 -11.62 10.17 9.37
N PRO A 108 -12.90 9.81 9.19
CA PRO A 108 -13.87 9.89 10.28
C PRO A 108 -13.42 9.07 11.49
N PRO A 109 -13.69 9.54 12.73
CA PRO A 109 -13.40 8.77 13.92
C PRO A 109 -14.06 7.40 13.89
N GLY A 110 -13.31 6.37 14.28
CA GLY A 110 -13.81 5.00 14.39
C GLY A 110 -13.75 4.18 13.09
N VAL A 111 -13.32 4.72 11.96
CA VAL A 111 -13.10 3.93 10.74
C VAL A 111 -11.76 3.18 10.86
N PRO A 112 -11.76 1.83 10.91
CA PRO A 112 -10.52 1.07 10.95
C PRO A 112 -9.65 1.29 9.71
N VAL A 113 -8.33 1.28 9.88
CA VAL A 113 -7.34 1.36 8.80
C VAL A 113 -6.56 0.06 8.71
N LEU A 114 -6.56 -0.53 7.54
CA LEU A 114 -5.82 -1.74 7.19
C LEU A 114 -4.67 -1.30 6.29
N ALA A 115 -3.47 -1.17 6.85
CA ALA A 115 -2.32 -0.60 6.15
C ALA A 115 -1.45 -1.68 5.53
N VAL A 116 -1.02 -1.49 4.28
CA VAL A 116 -0.22 -2.47 3.54
C VAL A 116 1.27 -2.45 3.89
N SER A 117 1.73 -1.49 4.70
CA SER A 117 3.15 -1.39 5.11
C SER A 117 3.27 -0.64 6.44
N ARG A 118 4.42 -0.77 7.10
CA ARG A 118 4.73 0.00 8.32
C ARG A 118 4.79 1.50 8.04
N ASN A 119 5.31 1.89 6.88
CA ASN A 119 5.28 3.29 6.44
C ASN A 119 3.84 3.83 6.36
N THR A 120 2.93 3.10 5.71
CA THR A 120 1.51 3.49 5.61
C THR A 120 0.81 3.44 6.97
N LEU A 121 1.12 2.44 7.80
CA LEU A 121 0.60 2.32 9.16
C LEU A 121 1.03 3.51 10.03
N GLY A 122 2.32 3.87 10.01
CA GLY A 122 2.86 5.01 10.76
C GLY A 122 2.24 6.33 10.34
N TYR A 123 2.06 6.56 9.02
CA TYR A 123 1.38 7.75 8.50
C TYR A 123 -0.05 7.88 9.06
N TRP A 124 -0.82 6.79 9.05
CA TRP A 124 -2.18 6.83 9.57
C TRP A 124 -2.22 6.84 11.11
N GLY A 125 -1.22 6.25 11.78
CA GLY A 125 -1.05 6.37 13.22
C GLY A 125 -0.90 7.80 13.69
N ASP A 126 -0.20 8.62 12.90
CA ASP A 126 -0.05 10.05 13.16
C ASP A 126 -1.34 10.85 12.85
N ARG A 127 -1.98 10.58 11.70
CA ARG A 127 -3.14 11.34 11.23
C ARG A 127 -4.48 10.89 11.81
N ALA A 128 -4.61 9.62 12.15
CA ALA A 128 -5.83 9.01 12.68
C ALA A 128 -5.53 8.17 13.95
N PRO A 129 -4.91 8.78 14.99
CA PRO A 129 -4.36 8.03 16.14
C PRO A 129 -5.43 7.37 17.02
N ARG A 130 -6.71 7.66 16.77
CA ARG A 130 -7.85 7.09 17.53
C ARG A 130 -8.72 6.16 16.69
N ASN A 131 -8.27 5.83 15.49
CA ASN A 131 -8.89 4.83 14.63
C ASN A 131 -8.17 3.48 14.87
N PRO A 132 -8.87 2.34 14.86
CA PRO A 132 -8.21 1.05 14.88
C PRO A 132 -7.25 0.91 13.71
N LEU A 133 -6.04 0.43 13.97
CA LEU A 133 -5.00 0.26 12.95
C LEU A 133 -4.56 -1.21 12.92
N ALA A 134 -4.47 -1.80 11.73
CA ALA A 134 -3.93 -3.13 11.53
C ALA A 134 -2.94 -3.13 10.35
N LEU A 135 -1.86 -3.90 10.47
CA LEU A 135 -0.89 -4.10 9.40
C LEU A 135 -1.27 -5.35 8.61
N VAL A 136 -1.59 -5.16 7.32
CA VAL A 136 -1.96 -6.23 6.39
C VAL A 136 -1.14 -6.05 5.11
N PRO A 137 0.14 -6.44 5.10
CA PRO A 137 1.02 -6.33 3.94
C PRO A 137 0.47 -7.10 2.74
N ASN A 138 0.75 -6.61 1.54
CA ASN A 138 0.39 -7.32 0.32
C ASN A 138 1.17 -8.64 0.19
N ALA A 139 0.61 -9.59 -0.56
CA ALA A 139 1.30 -10.81 -0.94
C ALA A 139 1.68 -10.80 -2.42
N LEU A 140 2.70 -11.56 -2.75
CA LEU A 140 2.96 -11.94 -4.14
C LEU A 140 1.93 -12.97 -4.60
N GLU A 141 1.56 -12.91 -5.88
CA GLU A 141 0.81 -14.00 -6.49
C GLU A 141 1.67 -15.26 -6.56
N PRO A 142 1.08 -16.48 -6.40
CA PRO A 142 1.83 -17.75 -6.36
C PRO A 142 2.79 -17.95 -7.52
N GLN A 143 2.41 -17.50 -8.72
CA GLN A 143 3.24 -17.62 -9.93
C GLN A 143 4.66 -17.05 -9.77
N TRP A 144 4.86 -16.00 -8.98
CA TRP A 144 6.18 -15.43 -8.73
C TRP A 144 7.06 -16.35 -7.89
N LEU A 145 6.46 -17.07 -6.95
CA LEU A 145 7.16 -18.02 -6.09
C LEU A 145 7.44 -19.35 -6.78
N GLU A 146 6.51 -19.79 -7.64
CA GLU A 146 6.55 -21.07 -8.34
C GLU A 146 7.46 -21.04 -9.57
N ARG A 147 7.39 -19.95 -10.36
CA ARG A 147 8.07 -19.82 -11.65
C ARG A 147 9.32 -18.95 -11.60
N GLY A 148 9.60 -18.28 -10.50
CA GLY A 148 10.78 -17.43 -10.34
C GLY A 148 12.08 -18.23 -10.44
N ALA A 149 12.91 -17.92 -11.44
CA ALA A 149 14.17 -18.61 -11.72
C ALA A 149 15.31 -18.08 -10.84
N ARG A 150 15.32 -18.46 -9.57
CA ARG A 150 16.31 -17.96 -8.58
C ARG A 150 17.73 -18.47 -8.83
N SER A 151 17.86 -19.66 -9.41
CA SER A 151 19.16 -20.26 -9.69
C SER A 151 19.22 -20.75 -11.14
N GLY A 152 20.24 -20.28 -11.87
CA GLY A 152 20.53 -20.75 -13.21
C GLY A 152 19.69 -20.11 -14.33
N GLY A 153 20.00 -20.44 -15.55
CA GLY A 153 19.32 -19.99 -16.76
C GLY A 153 20.01 -18.79 -17.45
N SER A 154 19.79 -18.70 -18.74
CA SER A 154 20.27 -17.59 -19.56
C SER A 154 19.47 -16.33 -19.24
N ARG A 155 20.15 -15.24 -18.94
CA ARG A 155 19.55 -13.92 -18.70
C ARG A 155 19.98 -12.94 -19.79
N PRO A 156 19.34 -12.99 -20.95
CA PRO A 156 19.74 -12.20 -22.12
C PRO A 156 19.63 -10.69 -21.91
N ILE A 157 18.82 -10.22 -20.93
CA ILE A 157 18.68 -8.82 -20.58
C ILE A 157 19.66 -8.52 -19.44
N ALA A 158 20.71 -7.75 -19.74
CA ALA A 158 21.66 -7.37 -18.69
C ALA A 158 21.02 -6.50 -17.62
N VAL A 159 20.24 -5.48 -18.04
CA VAL A 159 19.54 -4.56 -17.15
C VAL A 159 18.11 -4.34 -17.64
N LEU A 160 17.13 -4.58 -16.79
CA LEU A 160 15.71 -4.30 -17.02
C LEU A 160 15.27 -3.07 -16.24
N VAL A 161 14.54 -2.17 -16.91
CA VAL A 161 13.91 -0.98 -16.34
C VAL A 161 12.45 -0.96 -16.73
N GLN A 162 11.55 -0.85 -15.77
CA GLN A 162 10.14 -0.56 -16.08
C GLN A 162 9.97 0.95 -16.26
N GLN A 163 9.58 1.41 -17.45
CA GLN A 163 9.41 2.84 -17.75
C GLN A 163 8.43 3.52 -16.79
N ARG A 164 7.31 2.84 -16.51
CA ARG A 164 6.33 3.32 -15.54
C ARG A 164 6.95 3.31 -14.13
N LYS A 165 6.82 4.39 -13.41
CA LYS A 165 7.39 4.63 -12.08
C LYS A 165 8.92 4.76 -12.03
N SER A 166 9.61 4.92 -13.17
CA SER A 166 11.04 5.26 -13.16
C SER A 166 11.28 6.76 -13.12
N SER A 167 12.35 7.17 -12.45
CA SER A 167 12.78 8.56 -12.35
C SER A 167 13.37 9.09 -13.67
N ALA A 168 13.43 10.42 -13.80
CA ALA A 168 14.14 11.06 -14.90
C ALA A 168 15.64 10.74 -14.86
N TYR A 169 16.23 10.58 -13.68
CA TYR A 169 17.62 10.14 -13.51
C TYR A 169 17.86 8.79 -14.18
N VAL A 170 17.04 7.79 -13.85
CA VAL A 170 17.17 6.44 -14.45
C VAL A 170 16.98 6.49 -15.95
N LEU A 171 15.89 7.12 -16.44
CA LEU A 171 15.54 7.05 -17.87
C LEU A 171 16.42 7.93 -18.76
N ARG A 172 16.88 9.10 -18.29
CA ARG A 172 17.57 10.10 -19.12
C ARG A 172 19.08 10.17 -18.91
N GLN A 173 19.58 9.61 -17.81
CA GLN A 173 21.01 9.63 -17.49
C GLN A 173 21.57 8.21 -17.36
N LEU A 174 21.06 7.41 -16.45
CA LEU A 174 21.63 6.11 -16.11
C LEU A 174 21.46 5.09 -17.28
N VAL A 175 20.29 4.97 -17.88
CA VAL A 175 20.05 4.07 -19.03
C VAL A 175 20.95 4.41 -20.22
N PRO A 176 21.07 5.68 -20.69
CA PRO A 176 22.03 6.04 -21.73
C PRO A 176 23.49 5.72 -21.37
N ALA A 177 23.91 5.99 -20.12
CA ALA A 177 25.27 5.72 -19.69
C ALA A 177 25.59 4.21 -19.63
N LEU A 178 24.66 3.39 -19.16
CA LEU A 178 24.80 1.92 -19.20
C LEU A 178 24.89 1.37 -20.63
N ARG A 179 24.07 1.90 -21.54
CA ARG A 179 24.15 1.53 -22.97
C ARG A 179 25.47 1.95 -23.61
N ALA A 180 25.97 3.14 -23.29
CA ALA A 180 27.28 3.61 -23.74
C ALA A 180 28.42 2.74 -23.22
N ARG A 181 28.24 2.09 -22.04
CA ARG A 181 29.15 1.06 -21.51
C ARG A 181 29.04 -0.30 -22.20
N GLY A 182 28.17 -0.44 -23.18
CA GLY A 182 27.96 -1.67 -23.92
C GLY A 182 26.96 -2.67 -23.28
N LEU A 183 26.23 -2.26 -22.24
CA LEU A 183 25.27 -3.14 -21.61
C LEU A 183 23.94 -3.19 -22.37
N ARG A 184 23.34 -4.39 -22.48
CA ARG A 184 21.99 -4.56 -23.03
C ARG A 184 20.97 -4.11 -21.99
N VAL A 185 20.49 -2.87 -22.13
CA VAL A 185 19.45 -2.29 -21.27
C VAL A 185 18.11 -2.31 -21.97
N GLU A 186 17.15 -3.02 -21.40
CA GLU A 186 15.77 -3.03 -21.85
C GLU A 186 14.92 -2.10 -20.98
N VAL A 187 14.20 -1.18 -21.64
CA VAL A 187 13.23 -0.29 -21.01
C VAL A 187 11.84 -0.78 -21.40
N GLN A 188 11.24 -1.55 -20.51
CA GLN A 188 9.91 -2.10 -20.71
C GLN A 188 8.85 -0.98 -20.65
N SER A 189 8.07 -0.85 -21.71
CA SER A 189 6.92 0.06 -21.81
C SER A 189 5.68 -0.70 -22.29
N GLY A 190 4.51 -0.26 -21.84
CA GLY A 190 3.25 -0.89 -22.24
C GLY A 190 2.93 -2.17 -21.46
N TRP A 191 2.04 -2.96 -22.05
CA TRP A 191 1.56 -4.23 -21.46
C TRP A 191 2.56 -5.36 -21.74
N VAL A 192 2.79 -6.20 -20.76
CA VAL A 192 3.56 -7.45 -20.87
C VAL A 192 2.64 -8.59 -20.45
N GLU A 193 2.53 -9.60 -21.30
CA GLU A 193 1.66 -10.74 -21.05
C GLU A 193 2.17 -11.60 -19.89
N ASP A 194 3.46 -11.86 -19.88
CA ASP A 194 4.13 -12.63 -18.83
C ASP A 194 5.29 -11.84 -18.20
N LEU A 195 4.99 -11.22 -17.07
CA LEU A 195 6.00 -10.47 -16.31
C LEU A 195 7.01 -11.38 -15.62
N VAL A 196 6.63 -12.59 -15.23
CA VAL A 196 7.55 -13.55 -14.59
C VAL A 196 8.67 -13.94 -15.56
N ASP A 197 8.32 -14.26 -16.81
CA ASP A 197 9.30 -14.58 -17.83
C ASP A 197 10.20 -13.39 -18.19
N LEU A 198 9.63 -12.18 -18.22
CA LEU A 198 10.43 -10.97 -18.42
C LEU A 198 11.46 -10.78 -17.31
N PHE A 199 11.05 -10.89 -16.05
CA PHE A 199 11.99 -10.76 -14.92
C PHE A 199 12.99 -11.91 -14.86
N ASN A 200 12.59 -13.14 -15.17
CA ASN A 200 13.50 -14.28 -15.27
C ASN A 200 14.60 -14.09 -16.35
N SER A 201 14.30 -13.31 -17.38
CA SER A 201 15.24 -12.99 -18.47
C SER A 201 16.24 -11.88 -18.12
N ALA A 202 16.10 -11.21 -16.97
CA ALA A 202 16.93 -10.09 -16.57
C ALA A 202 17.94 -10.46 -15.48
N ALA A 203 19.19 -9.98 -15.63
CA ALA A 203 20.21 -10.16 -14.60
C ALA A 203 20.06 -9.11 -13.47
N VAL A 204 19.89 -7.85 -13.85
CA VAL A 204 19.74 -6.72 -12.96
C VAL A 204 18.41 -6.02 -13.24
N VAL A 205 17.72 -5.57 -12.18
CA VAL A 205 16.51 -4.75 -12.29
C VAL A 205 16.74 -3.41 -11.59
N LEU A 206 16.39 -2.32 -12.27
CA LEU A 206 16.40 -0.98 -11.70
C LEU A 206 14.98 -0.53 -11.37
N TYR A 207 14.76 -0.09 -10.14
CA TYR A 207 13.47 0.44 -9.69
C TYR A 207 13.65 1.73 -8.89
N ASP A 208 13.30 2.86 -9.48
CA ASP A 208 13.37 4.18 -8.82
C ASP A 208 12.04 4.92 -8.94
N SER A 209 11.18 4.71 -7.96
CA SER A 209 9.84 5.29 -7.92
C SER A 209 9.73 6.60 -7.15
N ALA A 210 10.83 7.12 -6.59
CA ALA A 210 10.81 8.28 -5.70
C ALA A 210 10.19 9.52 -6.38
N ASP A 211 10.65 9.89 -7.59
CA ASP A 211 10.14 11.05 -8.31
C ASP A 211 8.70 10.86 -8.79
N TYR A 212 8.36 9.63 -9.18
CA TYR A 212 7.01 9.31 -9.62
C TYR A 212 5.98 9.59 -8.52
N TRP A 213 6.26 9.16 -7.29
CA TRP A 213 5.36 9.35 -6.16
C TRP A 213 5.40 10.78 -5.61
N ARG A 214 6.58 11.39 -5.55
CA ARG A 214 6.75 12.80 -5.16
C ARG A 214 5.94 13.74 -6.05
N GLY A 215 5.98 13.52 -7.38
CA GLY A 215 5.20 14.31 -8.34
C GLY A 215 3.68 14.16 -8.19
N ARG A 216 3.20 13.12 -7.50
CA ARG A 216 1.77 12.87 -7.21
C ARG A 216 1.36 13.25 -5.80
N GLY A 217 2.30 13.65 -4.95
CA GLY A 217 2.05 13.96 -3.55
C GLY A 217 1.64 12.74 -2.69
N VAL A 218 1.90 11.52 -3.19
CA VAL A 218 1.57 10.26 -2.50
C VAL A 218 2.82 9.39 -2.31
N SER A 219 2.70 8.27 -1.61
CA SER A 219 3.83 7.39 -1.30
C SER A 219 3.81 6.07 -2.08
N GLU A 220 4.98 5.41 -2.18
CA GLU A 220 5.01 3.97 -2.47
C GLU A 220 4.39 3.23 -1.29
N GLY A 221 3.31 2.47 -1.56
CA GLY A 221 2.55 1.83 -0.50
C GLY A 221 3.14 0.52 -0.02
N PHE A 222 3.70 -0.28 -0.94
CA PHE A 222 4.29 -1.59 -0.61
C PHE A 222 5.55 -1.90 -1.44
N GLY A 223 5.49 -1.72 -2.78
CA GLY A 223 6.63 -1.99 -3.65
C GLY A 223 6.69 -3.44 -4.14
N LEU A 224 5.62 -3.95 -4.77
CA LEU A 224 5.60 -5.29 -5.35
C LEU A 224 6.72 -5.52 -6.39
N PRO A 225 6.98 -4.63 -7.38
CA PRO A 225 7.95 -4.90 -8.43
C PRO A 225 9.38 -5.22 -7.92
N PRO A 226 9.94 -4.55 -6.91
CA PRO A 226 11.19 -4.96 -6.29
C PRO A 226 11.18 -6.39 -5.73
N ILE A 227 10.09 -6.79 -5.07
CA ILE A 227 9.97 -8.13 -4.48
C ILE A 227 9.79 -9.18 -5.58
N GLU A 228 9.03 -8.86 -6.64
CA GLU A 228 8.88 -9.67 -7.85
C GLU A 228 10.25 -9.93 -8.53
N ALA A 229 11.09 -8.88 -8.64
CA ALA A 229 12.44 -9.01 -9.16
C ALA A 229 13.31 -9.96 -8.31
N LEU A 230 13.25 -9.83 -6.99
CA LEU A 230 13.96 -10.70 -6.06
C LEU A 230 13.45 -12.15 -6.14
N ALA A 231 12.12 -12.35 -6.25
CA ALA A 231 11.54 -13.68 -6.44
C ALA A 231 12.03 -14.38 -7.71
N CYS A 232 12.34 -13.60 -8.76
CA CYS A 232 12.95 -14.09 -10.00
C CYS A 232 14.48 -14.19 -9.93
N GLY A 233 15.11 -13.90 -8.77
CA GLY A 233 16.57 -14.01 -8.59
C GLY A 233 17.37 -12.92 -9.30
N CYS A 234 16.74 -11.78 -9.63
CA CYS A 234 17.46 -10.62 -10.16
C CYS A 234 18.29 -9.94 -9.07
N VAL A 235 19.40 -9.32 -9.47
CA VAL A 235 20.05 -8.31 -8.64
C VAL A 235 19.21 -7.04 -8.70
N LEU A 236 18.80 -6.54 -7.56
CA LEU A 236 17.93 -5.37 -7.47
C LEU A 236 18.70 -4.10 -7.09
N PHE A 237 18.61 -3.07 -7.91
CA PHE A 237 18.98 -1.70 -7.55
C PHE A 237 17.72 -0.84 -7.43
N SER A 238 17.51 -0.21 -6.28
CA SER A 238 16.27 0.51 -5.99
C SER A 238 16.52 1.82 -5.23
N SER A 239 15.64 2.79 -5.43
CA SER A 239 15.47 3.86 -4.45
C SER A 239 14.84 3.29 -3.17
N LEU A 240 15.18 3.87 -2.02
CA LEU A 240 14.73 3.39 -0.71
C LEU A 240 13.76 4.40 -0.08
N ASN A 241 12.68 4.67 -0.79
CA ASN A 241 11.65 5.61 -0.35
C ASN A 241 10.42 4.89 0.19
N HIS A 242 9.80 5.46 1.23
CA HIS A 242 8.55 5.01 1.81
C HIS A 242 8.55 3.52 2.18
N ALA A 243 7.59 2.74 1.69
CA ALA A 243 7.49 1.32 2.00
C ALA A 243 8.60 0.44 1.39
N LEU A 244 9.38 0.95 0.44
CA LEU A 244 10.56 0.23 -0.04
C LEU A 244 11.59 0.04 1.08
N ALA A 245 11.71 1.02 1.98
CA ALA A 245 12.55 0.90 3.18
C ALA A 245 12.04 -0.15 4.18
N ASP A 246 10.73 -0.45 4.16
CA ASP A 246 10.16 -1.50 5.01
C ASP A 246 10.51 -2.92 4.54
N ASN A 247 10.56 -3.10 3.22
CA ASN A 247 10.65 -4.41 2.57
C ASN A 247 12.08 -4.72 2.08
N LEU A 248 12.86 -3.67 1.79
CA LEU A 248 14.21 -3.80 1.27
C LEU A 248 15.20 -3.33 2.34
N ASP A 249 15.95 -4.26 2.90
CA ASP A 249 17.07 -3.92 3.78
C ASP A 249 18.27 -3.53 2.88
N PRO A 250 18.74 -2.26 2.93
CA PRO A 250 19.84 -1.78 2.10
C PRO A 250 21.12 -2.59 2.29
N GLY A 251 21.65 -3.08 1.16
CA GLY A 251 22.86 -3.90 1.17
C GLY A 251 22.65 -5.36 1.51
N ARG A 252 21.42 -5.77 1.83
CA ARG A 252 21.07 -7.18 2.06
C ARG A 252 20.12 -7.72 1.00
N LEU A 253 18.95 -7.10 0.85
CA LEU A 253 17.93 -7.51 -0.12
C LEU A 253 18.02 -6.73 -1.43
N GLY A 254 18.46 -5.47 -1.38
CA GLY A 254 18.63 -4.65 -2.55
C GLY A 254 19.76 -3.63 -2.39
N HIS A 255 20.21 -3.10 -3.52
CA HIS A 255 21.24 -2.09 -3.59
C HIS A 255 20.62 -0.72 -3.84
N GLN A 256 21.04 0.29 -3.09
CA GLN A 256 20.53 1.65 -3.28
C GLN A 256 21.04 2.26 -4.59
N LEU A 257 20.14 2.88 -5.36
CA LEU A 257 20.45 3.79 -6.46
C LEU A 257 20.74 5.20 -5.95
N GLY A 258 21.50 5.99 -6.74
CA GLY A 258 21.82 7.38 -6.39
C GLY A 258 22.86 7.49 -5.28
N CYS A 259 23.84 6.61 -5.27
CA CYS A 259 24.90 6.56 -4.26
C CYS A 259 26.05 7.52 -4.58
N GLY A 260 25.74 8.77 -4.91
CA GLY A 260 26.73 9.82 -5.09
C GLY A 260 26.79 10.33 -6.53
N THR A 261 27.44 9.64 -7.46
CA THR A 261 27.57 10.07 -8.85
C THR A 261 26.98 9.08 -9.84
N LEU A 262 26.72 9.54 -11.08
CA LEU A 262 26.28 8.69 -12.17
C LEU A 262 27.30 7.57 -12.47
N GLU A 263 28.58 7.92 -12.44
CA GLU A 263 29.68 6.99 -12.70
C GLU A 263 29.71 5.87 -11.65
N ALA A 264 29.51 6.21 -10.37
CA ALA A 264 29.46 5.22 -9.29
C ALA A 264 28.30 4.23 -9.48
N ASP A 265 27.11 4.69 -9.87
CA ASP A 265 25.98 3.80 -10.14
C ASP A 265 26.25 2.95 -11.39
N VAL A 266 26.82 3.52 -12.47
CA VAL A 266 27.19 2.76 -13.69
C VAL A 266 28.20 1.66 -13.38
N GLU A 267 29.25 1.96 -12.60
CA GLU A 267 30.26 0.97 -12.24
C GLU A 267 29.70 -0.17 -11.39
N ARG A 268 28.90 0.14 -10.38
CA ARG A 268 28.26 -0.85 -9.51
C ARG A 268 27.29 -1.76 -10.31
N ILE A 269 26.48 -1.19 -11.18
CA ILE A 269 25.55 -1.95 -12.01
C ILE A 269 26.31 -2.81 -13.05
N ALA A 270 27.37 -2.27 -13.66
CA ALA A 270 28.21 -3.04 -14.58
C ALA A 270 28.91 -4.21 -13.87
N ALA A 271 29.43 -4.01 -12.67
CA ALA A 271 29.98 -5.10 -11.85
C ALA A 271 28.94 -6.15 -11.49
N ALA A 272 27.70 -5.75 -11.15
CA ALA A 272 26.62 -6.66 -10.86
C ALA A 272 26.15 -7.46 -12.10
N VAL A 273 26.22 -6.88 -13.29
CA VAL A 273 25.95 -7.58 -14.56
C VAL A 273 27.07 -8.58 -14.88
N ALA A 274 28.33 -8.23 -14.60
CA ALA A 274 29.47 -9.09 -14.85
C ALA A 274 29.51 -10.32 -13.92
N ASP A 275 29.15 -10.13 -12.66
CA ASP A 275 29.05 -11.22 -11.67
C ASP A 275 27.78 -11.08 -10.82
N PRO A 276 26.61 -11.48 -11.33
CA PRO A 276 25.36 -11.37 -10.58
C PRO A 276 25.36 -12.19 -9.28
N ALA A 277 26.16 -13.25 -9.20
CA ALA A 277 26.18 -14.12 -8.03
C ALA A 277 26.76 -13.41 -6.80
N ALA A 278 27.78 -12.59 -6.99
CA ALA A 278 28.39 -11.78 -5.92
C ALA A 278 27.47 -10.66 -5.41
N TRP A 279 26.44 -10.28 -6.20
CA TRP A 279 25.54 -9.16 -5.90
C TRP A 279 24.14 -9.59 -5.46
N ARG A 280 23.81 -10.87 -5.58
CA ARG A 280 22.52 -11.39 -5.11
C ARG A 280 22.43 -11.33 -3.60
N CYS A 281 21.22 -11.09 -3.09
CA CYS A 281 20.96 -11.19 -1.67
C CYS A 281 21.21 -12.60 -1.14
N PRO A 282 21.62 -12.76 0.14
CA PRO A 282 21.78 -14.08 0.75
C PRO A 282 20.46 -14.87 0.71
N GLU A 283 20.56 -16.15 0.32
CA GLU A 283 19.39 -17.03 0.12
C GLU A 283 18.48 -17.10 1.36
N SER A 284 19.07 -17.18 2.55
CA SER A 284 18.28 -17.23 3.80
C SER A 284 17.42 -15.98 4.03
N GLN A 285 17.93 -14.79 3.63
CA GLN A 285 17.21 -13.54 3.75
C GLN A 285 16.13 -13.40 2.66
N LEU A 286 16.43 -13.85 1.45
CA LEU A 286 15.47 -13.93 0.37
C LEU A 286 14.31 -14.86 0.75
N GLN A 287 14.59 -16.05 1.26
CA GLN A 287 13.57 -16.99 1.70
C GLN A 287 12.69 -16.42 2.83
N ALA A 288 13.29 -15.73 3.80
CA ALA A 288 12.54 -15.07 4.87
C ALA A 288 11.59 -13.97 4.31
N LEU A 289 12.07 -13.16 3.36
CA LEU A 289 11.22 -12.18 2.67
C LEU A 289 10.08 -12.86 1.92
N LEU A 290 10.37 -13.85 1.07
CA LEU A 290 9.37 -14.52 0.24
C LEU A 290 8.32 -15.24 1.09
N ALA A 291 8.71 -15.89 2.19
CA ALA A 291 7.78 -16.48 3.15
C ALA A 291 6.87 -15.42 3.79
N SER A 292 7.40 -14.22 4.08
CA SER A 292 6.61 -13.14 4.68
C SER A 292 5.56 -12.55 3.74
N VAL A 293 5.76 -12.67 2.42
CA VAL A 293 4.85 -12.16 1.37
C VAL A 293 4.07 -13.26 0.67
N ALA A 294 4.07 -14.49 1.18
CA ALA A 294 3.25 -15.58 0.68
C ALA A 294 1.77 -15.39 1.05
N GLU A 295 0.86 -15.94 0.23
CA GLU A 295 -0.60 -15.77 0.40
C GLU A 295 -1.14 -16.38 1.70
N GLU A 296 -0.54 -17.46 2.19
CA GLU A 296 -0.95 -18.12 3.43
C GLU A 296 -0.80 -17.17 4.62
N GLY A 297 0.35 -16.51 4.74
CA GLY A 297 0.58 -15.53 5.78
C GLY A 297 -0.30 -14.27 5.63
N LEU A 298 -0.68 -13.90 4.40
CA LEU A 298 -1.63 -12.82 4.17
C LEU A 298 -3.02 -13.17 4.69
N LEU A 299 -3.51 -14.40 4.43
CA LEU A 299 -4.83 -14.83 4.89
C LEU A 299 -4.94 -14.82 6.42
N GLU A 300 -3.90 -15.26 7.13
CA GLU A 300 -3.85 -15.23 8.59
C GLU A 300 -3.92 -13.77 9.13
N ARG A 301 -3.12 -12.87 8.55
CA ARG A 301 -3.15 -11.45 8.91
C ARG A 301 -4.52 -10.81 8.66
N TRP A 302 -5.15 -11.14 7.53
CA TRP A 302 -6.50 -10.68 7.23
C TRP A 302 -7.52 -11.22 8.23
N SER A 303 -7.45 -12.51 8.60
CA SER A 303 -8.34 -13.09 9.61
C SER A 303 -8.28 -12.31 10.92
N THR A 304 -7.07 -12.09 11.43
CA THR A 304 -6.83 -11.31 12.66
C THR A 304 -7.33 -9.86 12.53
N ALA A 305 -7.08 -9.22 11.40
CA ALA A 305 -7.52 -7.84 11.17
C ALA A 305 -9.04 -7.74 11.08
N LEU A 306 -9.70 -8.68 10.41
CA LEU A 306 -11.16 -8.71 10.30
C LEU A 306 -11.84 -8.98 11.64
N GLU A 307 -11.26 -9.81 12.51
CA GLU A 307 -11.75 -10.01 13.87
C GLU A 307 -11.69 -8.72 14.69
N LEU A 308 -10.58 -7.99 14.65
CA LEU A 308 -10.44 -6.69 15.30
C LEU A 308 -11.48 -5.68 14.76
N VAL A 309 -11.65 -5.61 13.45
CA VAL A 309 -12.63 -4.73 12.81
C VAL A 309 -14.06 -5.11 13.19
N ASP A 310 -14.39 -6.40 13.20
CA ASP A 310 -15.72 -6.90 13.58
C ASP A 310 -16.05 -6.59 15.04
N GLN A 311 -15.12 -6.85 15.96
CA GLN A 311 -15.27 -6.51 17.37
C GLN A 311 -15.47 -5.01 17.59
N HIS A 312 -14.70 -4.18 16.86
CA HIS A 312 -14.82 -2.73 16.93
C HIS A 312 -16.22 -2.28 16.50
N TRP A 313 -16.70 -2.73 15.33
CA TRP A 313 -18.00 -2.34 14.81
C TRP A 313 -19.16 -2.86 15.66
N ARG A 314 -19.09 -4.08 16.20
CA ARG A 314 -20.10 -4.58 17.16
C ARG A 314 -20.26 -3.66 18.37
N ARG A 315 -19.16 -3.11 18.88
CA ARG A 315 -19.22 -2.16 20.01
C ARG A 315 -19.88 -0.85 19.60
N LEU A 316 -19.58 -0.32 18.43
CA LEU A 316 -20.21 0.91 17.91
C LEU A 316 -21.71 0.70 17.61
N GLU A 317 -22.06 -0.43 17.01
CA GLU A 317 -23.45 -0.83 16.74
C GLU A 317 -24.25 -1.04 18.04
N ALA A 318 -23.59 -1.46 19.11
CA ALA A 318 -24.17 -1.57 20.46
C ALA A 318 -24.21 -0.23 21.22
N GLY A 319 -23.90 0.90 20.56
CA GLY A 319 -24.00 2.25 21.12
C GLY A 319 -22.74 2.80 21.80
N ALA A 320 -21.60 2.09 21.73
CA ALA A 320 -20.33 2.67 22.18
C ALA A 320 -19.92 3.86 21.32
N LEU A 321 -19.36 4.88 21.92
CA LEU A 321 -18.90 6.06 21.19
C LEU A 321 -17.47 5.85 20.66
N PRO A 322 -17.16 6.26 19.42
CA PRO A 322 -15.81 6.22 18.92
C PRO A 322 -14.94 7.23 19.66
N LEU A 323 -13.68 6.87 19.89
CA LEU A 323 -12.70 7.81 20.41
C LEU A 323 -12.49 8.95 19.40
N ARG A 324 -12.43 10.16 19.87
CA ARG A 324 -12.23 11.35 19.03
C ARG A 324 -10.83 11.90 19.24
N SER A 325 -10.22 12.38 18.17
CA SER A 325 -9.00 13.16 18.19
C SER A 325 -9.31 14.62 17.90
N PRO A 326 -8.70 15.57 18.61
CA PRO A 326 -8.83 16.98 18.25
C PRO A 326 -8.22 17.20 16.85
N SER A 327 -8.79 18.13 16.10
CA SER A 327 -8.23 18.48 14.78
C SER A 327 -6.84 19.12 14.94
N PRO A 328 -5.98 19.06 13.90
CA PRO A 328 -4.69 19.76 13.92
C PRO A 328 -4.81 21.25 14.24
N ALA A 329 -5.89 21.90 13.78
CA ALA A 329 -6.17 23.30 14.10
C ALA A 329 -6.48 23.50 15.59
N ALA A 330 -7.28 22.61 16.18
CA ALA A 330 -7.59 22.64 17.61
C ALA A 330 -6.33 22.44 18.47
N LEU A 331 -5.46 21.48 18.09
CA LEU A 331 -4.18 21.25 18.77
C LEU A 331 -3.26 22.48 18.69
N ARG A 332 -3.16 23.11 17.51
CA ARG A 332 -2.37 24.35 17.34
C ARG A 332 -2.93 25.48 18.20
N LEU A 333 -4.26 25.63 18.25
CA LEU A 333 -4.90 26.62 19.09
C LEU A 333 -4.61 26.35 20.57
N GLN A 334 -4.71 25.10 21.03
CA GLN A 334 -4.36 24.72 22.40
C GLN A 334 -2.90 25.05 22.74
N GLN A 335 -1.97 24.79 21.83
CA GLN A 335 -0.57 25.14 22.01
C GLN A 335 -0.35 26.65 22.09
N LEU A 336 -1.02 27.43 21.24
CA LEU A 336 -0.95 28.90 21.28
C LEU A 336 -1.51 29.45 22.60
N LEU A 337 -2.66 28.95 23.01
CA LEU A 337 -3.29 29.35 24.29
C LEU A 337 -2.41 28.97 25.48
N GLY A 338 -1.79 27.77 25.46
CA GLY A 338 -0.85 27.37 26.50
C GLY A 338 0.39 28.29 26.59
N ARG A 339 0.93 28.70 25.43
CA ARG A 339 2.05 29.68 25.39
C ARG A 339 1.65 31.05 25.91
N LEU A 340 0.44 31.52 25.56
CA LEU A 340 -0.11 32.80 26.06
C LEU A 340 -0.44 32.73 27.55
N ALA A 341 -0.98 31.62 28.01
CA ALA A 341 -1.28 31.36 29.42
C ALA A 341 -0.03 31.42 30.31
N GLY A 342 1.10 30.87 29.80
CA GLY A 342 2.39 30.94 30.49
C GLY A 342 2.98 32.34 30.56
N ARG A 343 2.53 33.27 29.68
CA ARG A 343 2.98 34.67 29.65
C ARG A 343 2.01 35.66 30.35
N CYS A 344 0.73 35.33 30.41
CA CYS A 344 -0.33 36.19 30.94
C CYS A 344 -1.24 35.41 31.89
N ARG A 345 -1.11 35.62 33.21
CA ARG A 345 -1.91 34.96 34.24
C ARG A 345 -3.45 34.99 34.02
N PRO A 346 -4.09 36.11 33.55
CA PRO A 346 -5.53 36.12 33.28
C PRO A 346 -5.96 35.17 32.17
N ILE A 347 -5.15 35.03 31.11
CA ILE A 347 -5.42 34.12 29.98
C ILE A 347 -5.31 32.66 30.44
N GLY A 348 -4.33 32.35 31.29
CA GLY A 348 -4.15 31.00 31.86
C GLY A 348 -5.35 30.58 32.72
N TRP A 349 -5.86 31.46 33.58
CA TRP A 349 -7.04 31.21 34.40
C TRP A 349 -8.29 30.96 33.56
N LEU A 350 -8.51 31.78 32.51
CA LEU A 350 -9.67 31.65 31.62
C LEU A 350 -9.60 30.37 30.75
N ALA A 351 -8.45 30.08 30.20
CA ALA A 351 -8.24 28.89 29.37
C ALA A 351 -8.36 27.57 30.17
N GLY A 352 -7.88 27.55 31.42
CA GLY A 352 -8.07 26.42 32.35
C GLY A 352 -9.55 26.21 32.71
N ARG A 353 -10.28 27.31 32.97
CA ARG A 353 -11.72 27.27 33.33
C ARG A 353 -12.61 26.81 32.16
N LEU A 354 -12.17 27.03 30.92
CA LEU A 354 -12.84 26.57 29.68
C LEU A 354 -12.36 25.19 29.21
N GLY A 355 -11.47 24.52 29.95
CA GLY A 355 -10.92 23.22 29.58
C GLY A 355 -10.12 23.23 28.27
N LEU A 356 -9.60 24.39 27.87
CA LEU A 356 -8.84 24.58 26.63
C LEU A 356 -7.35 24.25 26.79
N ILE A 357 -6.87 24.18 28.02
CA ILE A 357 -5.53 23.74 28.42
C ILE A 357 -5.67 22.82 29.64
N PRO A 358 -4.78 21.81 29.78
CA PRO A 358 -4.79 20.92 30.93
C PRO A 358 -4.47 21.62 32.25
#